data_32d3bf66ba0106c3e3004ccad3cfea1b
#
_entry.id   32d3bf66ba0106c3e3004ccad3cfea1b
#
_cell.length_a   1.000
_cell.length_b   1.000
_cell.length_c   1.000
_cell.angle_alpha   90.00
_cell.angle_beta   90.00
_cell.angle_gamma   90.00
#
_symmetry.space_group_name_H-M   'P 1'
#
loop_
_entity.id
_entity.type
_entity.pdbx_description
1 polymer ?
#
loop_
_entity_poly.entity_id
_entity_poly.type
_entity_poly.pdbx_seq_one_letter_code
_entity_poly.pdbx_strand_id
1 'polypeptide(L)' 'MRTTGTVKWFNDEKGFGFITRDDGEKDVFCHHSAIKSEGHRSLREGAKVEFDVVQGAKGPAAQNVVVS' A
#
# COMPACT_ATOMS: atom_id res chain seq x y z
N MET A 1 -6.82 8.73 7.56
CA MET A 1 -6.89 9.65 6.41
C MET A 1 -6.73 8.85 5.13
N ARG A 2 -7.67 9.01 4.22
CA ARG A 2 -7.62 8.26 2.95
C ARG A 2 -6.92 9.07 1.88
N THR A 3 -6.04 8.43 1.12
CA THR A 3 -5.29 9.08 0.07
C THR A 3 -5.02 8.10 -1.08
N THR A 4 -4.38 8.57 -2.12
CA THR A 4 -4.03 7.74 -3.27
C THR A 4 -2.52 7.70 -3.45
N GLY A 5 -2.06 6.70 -4.19
CA GLY A 5 -0.65 6.55 -4.48
C GLY A 5 -0.42 5.54 -5.57
N THR A 6 0.86 5.29 -5.82
CA THR A 6 1.31 4.32 -6.82
C THR A 6 2.22 3.31 -6.14
N VAL A 7 1.99 2.04 -6.42
CA VAL A 7 2.83 0.98 -5.85
C VAL A 7 4.26 1.14 -6.37
N LYS A 8 5.19 1.36 -5.45
CA LYS A 8 6.60 1.49 -5.78
C LYS A 8 7.20 0.12 -6.08
N TRP A 9 6.94 -0.83 -5.19
CA TRP A 9 7.28 -2.23 -5.38
C TRP A 9 6.51 -3.08 -4.36
N PHE A 10 6.36 -4.34 -4.67
CA PHE A 10 5.70 -5.27 -3.76
C PHE A 10 6.31 -6.65 -3.94
N ASN A 11 6.63 -7.31 -2.81
CA ASN A 11 7.21 -8.65 -2.82
C ASN A 11 6.16 -9.66 -2.36
N ASP A 12 5.67 -10.48 -3.29
CA ASP A 12 4.64 -11.46 -3.01
C ASP A 12 5.09 -12.55 -2.04
N GLU A 13 6.35 -12.93 -2.12
CA GLU A 13 6.88 -13.97 -1.25
C GLU A 13 6.93 -13.52 0.20
N LYS A 14 7.39 -12.30 0.42
CA LYS A 14 7.48 -11.73 1.76
C LYS A 14 6.17 -11.11 2.22
N GLY A 15 5.29 -10.80 1.29
CA GLY A 15 3.97 -10.26 1.60
C GLY A 15 3.96 -8.80 2.02
N PHE A 16 4.88 -7.97 1.50
CA PHE A 16 4.87 -6.54 1.80
C PHE A 16 5.55 -5.75 0.69
N GLY A 17 5.32 -4.44 0.73
CA GLY A 17 5.93 -3.53 -0.22
C GLY A 17 5.75 -2.10 0.22
N PHE A 18 5.98 -1.16 -0.69
CA PHE A 18 5.88 0.26 -0.43
C PHE A 18 5.05 0.95 -1.49
N ILE A 19 4.34 1.98 -1.08
CA ILE A 19 3.49 2.79 -1.95
C ILE A 19 4.00 4.23 -1.89
N THR A 20 4.22 4.82 -3.05
CA THR A 20 4.57 6.23 -3.16
C THR A 20 3.28 7.04 -3.16
N ARG A 21 3.14 7.95 -2.20
CA ARG A 21 1.93 8.77 -2.08
C ARG A 21 1.89 9.84 -3.16
N ASP A 22 0.70 10.09 -3.67
CA ASP A 22 0.51 11.13 -4.71
C ASP A 22 0.67 12.55 -4.16
N ASP A 23 0.54 12.72 -2.83
CA ASP A 23 0.64 14.04 -2.21
C ASP A 23 2.09 14.47 -1.89
N GLY A 24 3.07 13.68 -2.31
CA GLY A 24 4.47 14.00 -2.10
C GLY A 24 5.02 13.71 -0.73
N GLU A 25 4.21 13.13 0.15
CA GLU A 25 4.66 12.71 1.47
C GLU A 25 5.48 11.44 1.39
N LYS A 26 6.05 11.01 2.52
CA LYS A 26 6.88 9.80 2.57
C LYS A 26 6.13 8.58 2.09
N ASP A 27 6.86 7.65 1.50
CA ASP A 27 6.32 6.35 1.11
C ASP A 27 5.73 5.65 2.33
N VAL A 28 4.68 4.87 2.10
CA VAL A 28 4.04 4.10 3.18
C VAL A 28 4.30 2.62 3.00
N PHE A 29 4.46 1.94 4.12
CA PHE A 29 4.60 0.48 4.14
C PHE A 29 3.23 -0.16 3.89
N CYS A 30 3.20 -1.20 3.06
CA CYS A 30 1.97 -1.94 2.79
C CYS A 30 2.21 -3.44 3.00
N HIS A 31 1.54 -4.01 4.00
CA HIS A 31 1.55 -5.45 4.25
C HIS A 31 0.40 -6.10 3.49
N HIS A 32 0.56 -7.36 3.08
CA HIS A 32 -0.50 -8.03 2.32
C HIS A 32 -1.84 -8.06 3.05
N SER A 33 -1.82 -8.09 4.37
CA SER A 33 -3.05 -8.08 5.15
C SER A 33 -3.82 -6.77 5.06
N ALA A 34 -3.17 -5.71 4.59
CA ALA A 34 -3.81 -4.40 4.42
C ALA A 34 -4.54 -4.29 3.09
N ILE A 35 -4.32 -5.21 2.17
CA ILE A 35 -4.92 -5.17 0.83
C ILE A 35 -6.31 -5.75 0.89
N LYS A 36 -7.30 -4.96 0.47
CA LYS A 36 -8.69 -5.41 0.37
C LYS A 36 -8.95 -5.89 -1.03
N SER A 37 -8.78 -7.18 -1.24
CA SER A 37 -9.15 -7.78 -2.52
C SER A 37 -9.60 -9.21 -2.25
N GLU A 38 -10.43 -9.73 -3.13
CA GLU A 38 -10.85 -11.13 -3.06
C GLU A 38 -9.76 -11.98 -3.70
N GLY A 39 -9.41 -13.07 -3.05
CA GLY A 39 -8.41 -13.98 -3.56
C GLY A 39 -6.98 -13.51 -3.31
N HIS A 40 -6.19 -13.40 -4.35
CA HIS A 40 -4.77 -13.11 -4.25
C HIS A 40 -4.51 -11.67 -3.77
N ARG A 41 -3.79 -11.55 -2.66
CA ARG A 41 -3.48 -10.24 -2.06
C ARG A 41 -2.10 -9.78 -2.45
N SER A 42 -1.97 -9.26 -3.64
CA SER A 42 -0.72 -8.71 -4.10
C SER A 42 -0.96 -7.43 -4.88
N LEU A 43 0.11 -6.67 -5.08
CA LEU A 43 0.06 -5.42 -5.82
C LEU A 43 1.08 -5.47 -6.94
N ARG A 44 0.75 -4.83 -8.06
CA ARG A 44 1.68 -4.68 -9.16
C ARG A 44 2.47 -3.39 -9.02
N GLU A 45 3.74 -3.43 -9.32
CA GLU A 45 4.56 -2.24 -9.40
C GLU A 45 3.94 -1.27 -10.41
N GLY A 46 3.77 -0.02 -9.99
CA GLY A 46 3.16 1.01 -10.82
C GLY A 46 1.65 1.08 -10.77
N ALA A 47 1.00 0.16 -10.08
CA ALA A 47 -0.47 0.18 -9.95
C ALA A 47 -0.93 1.35 -9.11
N LYS A 48 -2.06 1.96 -9.50
CA LYS A 48 -2.68 3.02 -8.71
C LYS A 48 -3.54 2.40 -7.62
N VAL A 49 -3.41 2.92 -6.42
CA VAL A 49 -4.15 2.40 -5.25
C VAL A 49 -4.72 3.55 -4.42
N GLU A 50 -5.75 3.24 -3.68
CA GLU A 50 -6.33 4.13 -2.68
C GLU A 50 -6.23 3.43 -1.33
N PHE A 51 -5.90 4.17 -0.28
CA PHE A 51 -5.64 3.56 1.02
C PHE A 51 -5.76 4.58 2.15
N ASP A 52 -5.86 4.06 3.38
CA ASP A 52 -5.80 4.86 4.59
C ASP A 52 -4.38 4.86 5.12
N VAL A 53 -3.92 6.00 5.63
CA VAL A 53 -2.59 6.10 6.24
C VAL A 53 -2.75 6.01 7.75
N VAL A 54 -2.01 5.07 8.35
CA VAL A 54 -1.99 4.90 9.81
C VAL A 54 -0.55 4.86 10.28
N GLN A 55 -0.32 5.13 11.55
CA GLN A 55 1.01 5.02 12.13
C GLN A 55 1.25 3.59 12.57
N GLY A 56 2.23 2.95 11.97
CA GLY A 56 2.64 1.60 12.33
C GLY A 56 3.93 1.61 13.14
N ALA A 57 4.37 0.44 13.54
CA ALA A 57 5.59 0.29 14.33
C ALA A 57 6.84 0.78 13.59
N LYS A 58 6.83 0.69 12.27
CA LYS A 58 7.95 1.09 11.41
C LYS A 58 7.75 2.46 10.76
N GLY A 59 6.71 3.19 11.17
CA GLY A 59 6.37 4.47 10.57
C GLY A 59 5.02 4.41 9.87
N PRO A 60 4.73 5.34 8.94
CA PRO A 60 3.43 5.35 8.28
C PRO A 60 3.20 4.09 7.47
N ALA A 61 1.99 3.55 7.59
CA ALA A 61 1.59 2.32 6.91
C ALA A 61 0.24 2.51 6.23
N ALA A 62 0.02 1.72 5.16
CA ALA A 62 -1.25 1.73 4.44
C ALA A 62 -2.20 0.69 5.02
N GLN A 63 -3.49 1.02 5.06
CA GLN A 63 -4.55 0.08 5.42
C GLN A 63 -5.71 0.24 4.46
N ASN A 64 -6.54 -0.79 4.37
CA ASN A 64 -7.71 -0.78 3.49
C ASN A 64 -7.33 -0.41 2.06
N VAL A 65 -6.28 -1.02 1.56
CA VAL A 65 -5.73 -0.74 0.24
C VAL A 65 -6.63 -1.33 -0.83
N VAL A 66 -7.04 -0.49 -1.76
CA VAL A 66 -7.89 -0.90 -2.89
C VAL A 66 -7.21 -0.44 -4.17
N VAL A 67 -7.13 -1.33 -5.15
CA VAL A 67 -6.58 -0.98 -6.47
C VAL A 67 -7.62 -0.14 -7.21
N SER A 68 -7.17 1.00 -7.69
CA SER A 68 -8.05 1.92 -8.42
C SER A 68 -8.38 1.41 -9.82
#